data_a89137529bfb83c40753cdb19232eed7
#
_entry.id   a89137529bfb83c40753cdb19232eed7
#
_cell.length_a   1.000
_cell.length_b   1.000
_cell.length_c   1.000
_cell.angle_alpha   90.00
_cell.angle_beta   90.00
_cell.angle_gamma   90.00
#
_symmetry.space_group_name_H-M   'P 1'
#
loop_
_entity.id
_entity.type
_entity.pdbx_description
1 polymer ?
#
loop_
_entity_poly.entity_id
_entity_poly.type
_entity_poly.pdbx_seq_one_letter_code
_entity_poly.pdbx_strand_id
1 'polypeptide(L)'
;MATRLPTVDSSQITTNSCSGTPVERAKDIVPRERKRLPNWFKTSLPIGKSQSVYNSTMASVKDNDLNTVCVEARCPNIHDCWGRGTATFMIAGDVCTRGCRFCAVNTAKTPPPLNPDEPEDLATAIESMGINHAVITVVNRDDLPDGGANHYRECIMAVHDRCPDVGIELLCSDLDGNLESLKTLLNGLPIRVFAHNVECVPRLDKIVRDRRASFSQSLEILSEAKNLRPDLKTKTSIMVGIGETDSEVIEAMEMIRSSEVDMITLGQYLQPGERHLPVDRFPEPSQFADWDKDCLLYTSPSPRDTAI
;
A
#
# COMPACT_ATOMS: atom_id res chain seq x y z
N MET A 1 4.09 17.51 -47.24
CA MET A 1 3.06 18.43 -46.73
C MET A 1 2.68 17.93 -45.32
N ALA A 2 3.14 18.62 -44.30
CA ALA A 2 2.91 18.24 -42.93
C ALA A 2 1.63 18.94 -42.44
N THR A 3 0.61 18.15 -42.09
CA THR A 3 -0.65 18.64 -41.54
C THR A 3 -0.47 18.94 -40.06
N ARG A 4 -0.59 20.19 -39.67
CA ARG A 4 -0.59 20.61 -38.26
C ARG A 4 -1.91 20.22 -37.62
N LEU A 5 -1.85 19.57 -36.43
CA LEU A 5 -2.99 19.35 -35.55
C LEU A 5 -3.45 20.69 -34.95
N PRO A 6 -4.76 20.89 -34.72
CA PRO A 6 -5.29 22.13 -34.15
C PRO A 6 -4.94 22.24 -32.67
N THR A 7 -4.40 23.38 -32.27
CA THR A 7 -4.20 23.78 -30.87
C THR A 7 -5.55 24.09 -30.22
N VAL A 8 -5.84 23.42 -29.11
CA VAL A 8 -7.02 23.73 -28.28
C VAL A 8 -6.71 24.96 -27.42
N ASP A 9 -7.55 25.98 -27.54
CA ASP A 9 -7.47 27.21 -26.77
C ASP A 9 -7.88 26.96 -25.30
N SER A 10 -6.97 27.25 -24.38
CA SER A 10 -7.11 27.03 -22.96
C SER A 10 -8.10 27.98 -22.25
N SER A 11 -8.79 28.87 -23.00
CA SER A 11 -9.71 29.88 -22.45
C SER A 11 -11.16 29.41 -22.30
N GLN A 12 -11.52 28.16 -22.66
CA GLN A 12 -12.90 27.63 -22.61
C GLN A 12 -13.14 26.50 -21.60
N ILE A 13 -12.32 26.39 -20.58
CA ILE A 13 -12.64 25.47 -19.46
C ILE A 13 -13.56 26.24 -18.49
N THR A 14 -14.86 26.15 -18.71
CA THR A 14 -15.86 26.56 -17.72
C THR A 14 -15.85 25.60 -16.55
N THR A 15 -15.31 26.06 -15.42
CA THR A 15 -15.46 25.38 -14.14
C THR A 15 -16.91 25.41 -13.70
N ASN A 16 -17.65 24.34 -13.89
CA ASN A 16 -18.94 24.14 -13.23
C ASN A 16 -18.69 24.05 -11.70
N SER A 17 -18.98 25.14 -11.01
CA SER A 17 -19.02 25.20 -9.56
C SER A 17 -20.15 24.31 -9.04
N CYS A 18 -19.83 23.11 -8.57
CA CYS A 18 -20.73 22.39 -7.67
C CYS A 18 -20.84 23.20 -6.37
N SER A 19 -21.96 23.85 -6.16
CA SER A 19 -22.35 24.53 -4.92
C SER A 19 -22.69 23.48 -3.85
N GLY A 20 -21.68 22.77 -3.35
CA GLY A 20 -21.72 22.03 -2.09
C GLY A 20 -21.01 22.88 -1.06
N THR A 21 -21.71 23.25 0.01
CA THR A 21 -21.13 23.94 1.17
C THR A 21 -19.82 23.28 1.56
N PRO A 22 -18.72 24.05 1.73
CA PRO A 22 -17.45 23.49 2.22
C PRO A 22 -17.70 22.93 3.61
N VAL A 23 -17.56 21.63 3.73
CA VAL A 23 -17.55 20.98 5.04
C VAL A 23 -16.39 21.61 5.83
N GLU A 24 -16.67 22.06 7.05
CA GLU A 24 -15.73 22.70 8.00
C GLU A 24 -14.59 21.78 8.46
N ARG A 25 -13.86 21.15 7.53
CA ARG A 25 -12.77 20.19 7.82
C ARG A 25 -11.36 20.77 7.76
N ALA A 26 -11.22 22.07 7.46
CA ALA A 26 -9.89 22.64 7.23
C ALA A 26 -9.40 23.58 8.35
N LYS A 27 -10.17 23.82 9.42
CA LYS A 27 -9.84 24.85 10.42
C LYS A 27 -8.93 24.41 11.54
N ASP A 28 -8.68 23.10 11.72
CA ASP A 28 -7.90 22.59 12.87
C ASP A 28 -6.48 22.09 12.53
N ILE A 29 -6.07 22.21 11.27
CA ILE A 29 -4.67 21.90 10.91
C ILE A 29 -3.87 23.19 11.02
N VAL A 30 -3.37 23.48 12.22
CA VAL A 30 -2.30 24.45 12.40
C VAL A 30 -1.11 23.95 11.55
N PRO A 31 -0.56 24.78 10.62
CA PRO A 31 0.63 24.40 9.88
C PRO A 31 1.77 24.15 10.87
N ARG A 32 2.03 22.91 11.23
CA ARG A 32 3.20 22.56 12.01
C ARG A 32 4.39 22.55 11.06
N GLU A 33 5.45 23.24 11.46
CA GLU A 33 6.73 23.23 10.75
C GLU A 33 7.17 21.79 10.51
N ARG A 34 7.53 21.44 9.26
CA ARG A 34 7.99 20.08 8.92
C ARG A 34 9.21 19.74 9.75
N LYS A 35 9.10 18.72 10.59
CA LYS A 35 10.24 18.23 11.39
C LYS A 35 11.34 17.77 10.45
N ARG A 36 12.58 18.17 10.71
CA ARG A 36 13.75 17.65 9.98
C ARG A 36 13.89 16.17 10.27
N LEU A 37 14.22 15.40 9.23
CA LEU A 37 14.53 13.99 9.40
C LEU A 37 15.74 13.81 10.32
N PRO A 38 15.68 12.91 11.29
CA PRO A 38 16.80 12.58 12.15
C PRO A 38 18.01 12.04 11.37
N ASN A 39 19.20 12.10 12.00
CA ASN A 39 20.44 11.67 11.33
C ASN A 39 20.49 10.19 10.99
N TRP A 40 19.69 9.34 11.64
CA TRP A 40 19.60 7.91 11.34
C TRP A 40 18.73 7.60 10.12
N PHE A 41 17.95 8.56 9.61
CA PHE A 41 17.23 8.45 8.34
C PHE A 41 18.17 8.66 7.15
N LYS A 42 19.12 7.74 6.97
CA LYS A 42 20.04 7.76 5.81
C LYS A 42 19.80 6.55 4.95
N THR A 43 19.38 6.76 3.72
CA THR A 43 19.32 5.71 2.69
C THR A 43 20.65 5.62 1.98
N SER A 44 21.16 4.39 1.85
CA SER A 44 22.32 4.14 1.00
C SER A 44 21.86 4.04 -0.45
N LEU A 45 22.53 4.75 -1.35
CA LEU A 45 22.29 4.56 -2.78
C LEU A 45 22.89 3.23 -3.22
N PRO A 46 22.20 2.48 -4.10
CA PRO A 46 22.73 1.23 -4.63
C PRO A 46 24.01 1.49 -5.44
N ILE A 47 24.97 0.58 -5.33
CA ILE A 47 26.23 0.61 -6.07
C ILE A 47 26.51 -0.74 -6.73
N GLY A 48 27.24 -0.75 -7.84
CA GLY A 48 27.63 -1.97 -8.54
C GLY A 48 26.44 -2.76 -9.10
N LYS A 49 26.34 -4.04 -8.75
CA LYS A 49 25.29 -4.94 -9.27
C LYS A 49 23.89 -4.49 -8.89
N SER A 50 23.68 -4.01 -7.68
CA SER A 50 22.37 -3.49 -7.23
C SER A 50 21.92 -2.27 -8.03
N GLN A 51 22.87 -1.42 -8.46
CA GLN A 51 22.55 -0.29 -9.33
C GLN A 51 22.07 -0.74 -10.72
N SER A 52 22.67 -1.79 -11.29
CA SER A 52 22.24 -2.31 -12.59
C SER A 52 20.86 -2.94 -12.51
N VAL A 53 20.56 -3.68 -11.43
CA VAL A 53 19.23 -4.25 -11.19
C VAL A 53 18.19 -3.14 -11.00
N TYR A 54 18.49 -2.12 -10.20
CA TYR A 54 17.63 -0.94 -10.05
C TYR A 54 17.31 -0.27 -11.40
N ASN A 55 18.33 -0.04 -12.24
CA ASN A 55 18.16 0.62 -13.54
C ASN A 55 17.30 -0.22 -14.49
N SER A 56 17.47 -1.55 -14.52
CA SER A 56 16.65 -2.43 -15.34
C SER A 56 15.19 -2.45 -14.86
N THR A 57 14.97 -2.51 -13.56
CA THR A 57 13.62 -2.44 -12.95
C THR A 57 12.94 -1.11 -13.29
N MET A 58 13.67 0.01 -13.16
CA MET A 58 13.16 1.35 -13.52
C MET A 58 12.76 1.42 -15.00
N ALA A 59 13.57 0.88 -15.90
CA ALA A 59 13.28 0.84 -17.32
C ALA A 59 12.02 0.01 -17.60
N SER A 60 11.92 -1.19 -17.04
CA SER A 60 10.76 -2.07 -17.21
C SER A 60 9.45 -1.44 -16.73
N VAL A 61 9.47 -0.78 -15.56
CA VAL A 61 8.29 -0.05 -15.03
C VAL A 61 7.86 1.05 -15.98
N LYS A 62 8.82 1.81 -16.52
CA LYS A 62 8.56 2.95 -17.40
C LYS A 62 8.10 2.53 -18.79
N ASP A 63 8.72 1.49 -19.35
CA ASP A 63 8.44 1.01 -20.71
C ASP A 63 7.08 0.30 -20.82
N ASN A 64 6.58 -0.25 -19.70
CA ASN A 64 5.28 -0.91 -19.62
C ASN A 64 4.17 -0.04 -18.98
N ASP A 65 4.41 1.25 -18.76
CA ASP A 65 3.46 2.23 -18.18
C ASP A 65 2.80 1.75 -16.87
N LEU A 66 3.60 1.12 -16.00
CA LEU A 66 3.10 0.47 -14.78
C LEU A 66 2.97 1.44 -13.61
N ASN A 67 1.86 1.33 -12.92
CA ASN A 67 1.66 1.99 -11.63
C ASN A 67 2.37 1.20 -10.52
N THR A 68 3.37 1.79 -9.89
CA THR A 68 4.01 1.20 -8.72
C THR A 68 3.86 2.10 -7.51
N VAL A 69 3.48 1.51 -6.37
CA VAL A 69 3.43 2.24 -5.09
C VAL A 69 4.80 2.85 -4.77
N CYS A 70 5.88 2.21 -5.21
CA CYS A 70 7.24 2.70 -4.99
C CYS A 70 7.46 4.10 -5.60
N VAL A 71 6.89 4.37 -6.76
CA VAL A 71 6.96 5.67 -7.46
C VAL A 71 5.88 6.62 -6.92
N GLU A 72 4.62 6.17 -6.85
CA GLU A 72 3.47 6.98 -6.43
C GLU A 72 3.63 7.52 -5.00
N ALA A 73 4.02 6.65 -4.07
CA ALA A 73 4.27 7.03 -2.67
C ALA A 73 5.62 7.74 -2.47
N ARG A 74 6.44 7.94 -3.52
CA ARG A 74 7.80 8.49 -3.42
C ARG A 74 8.61 7.77 -2.34
N CYS A 75 8.57 6.44 -2.36
CA CYS A 75 9.13 5.60 -1.32
C CYS A 75 10.65 5.84 -1.19
N PRO A 76 11.18 6.18 -0.01
CA PRO A 76 12.61 6.42 0.17
C PRO A 76 13.45 5.15 -0.03
N ASN A 77 12.83 3.97 0.08
CA ASN A 77 13.50 2.67 -0.01
C ASN A 77 13.48 2.07 -1.42
N ILE A 78 12.98 2.81 -2.41
CA ILE A 78 12.86 2.33 -3.80
C ILE A 78 14.18 1.76 -4.34
N HIS A 79 15.29 2.43 -4.02
CA HIS A 79 16.62 2.02 -4.47
C HIS A 79 17.05 0.66 -3.90
N ASP A 80 16.75 0.41 -2.63
CA ASP A 80 17.08 -0.84 -1.97
C ASP A 80 16.16 -1.99 -2.44
N CYS A 81 14.85 -1.78 -2.44
CA CYS A 81 13.88 -2.78 -2.88
C CYS A 81 14.13 -3.24 -4.31
N TRP A 82 14.23 -2.29 -5.23
CA TRP A 82 14.45 -2.60 -6.65
C TRP A 82 15.85 -3.16 -6.91
N GLY A 83 16.85 -2.71 -6.15
CA GLY A 83 18.19 -3.29 -6.19
C GLY A 83 18.29 -4.73 -5.72
N ARG A 84 17.29 -5.21 -4.95
CA ARG A 84 17.15 -6.62 -4.52
C ARG A 84 16.19 -7.44 -5.39
N GLY A 85 15.61 -6.85 -6.43
CA GLY A 85 14.64 -7.51 -7.29
C GLY A 85 13.26 -7.71 -6.66
N THR A 86 12.85 -6.81 -5.75
CA THR A 86 11.51 -6.78 -5.15
C THR A 86 10.79 -5.51 -5.59
N ALA A 87 9.59 -5.63 -6.13
CA ALA A 87 8.76 -4.49 -6.52
C ALA A 87 7.34 -4.64 -5.98
N THR A 88 6.68 -3.50 -5.75
CA THR A 88 5.28 -3.43 -5.33
C THR A 88 4.46 -2.79 -6.43
N PHE A 89 3.57 -3.56 -7.00
CA PHE A 89 2.68 -3.15 -8.08
C PHE A 89 1.32 -2.76 -7.50
N MET A 90 0.71 -1.73 -8.06
CA MET A 90 -0.63 -1.29 -7.68
C MET A 90 -1.58 -1.63 -8.83
N ILE A 91 -2.65 -2.35 -8.51
CA ILE A 91 -3.69 -2.76 -9.46
C ILE A 91 -5.06 -2.16 -9.10
N ALA A 92 -6.01 -2.33 -10.00
CA ALA A 92 -7.34 -1.74 -10.00
C ALA A 92 -7.31 -0.22 -10.23
N GLY A 93 -6.27 0.26 -10.92
CA GLY A 93 -6.03 1.66 -11.26
C GLY A 93 -5.26 2.43 -10.19
N ASP A 94 -5.23 3.76 -10.34
CA ASP A 94 -4.48 4.72 -9.52
C ASP A 94 -5.39 5.63 -8.65
N VAL A 95 -6.70 5.37 -8.64
CA VAL A 95 -7.70 6.17 -7.93
C VAL A 95 -8.47 5.32 -6.93
N CYS A 96 -8.35 5.66 -5.65
CA CYS A 96 -9.00 4.96 -4.54
C CYS A 96 -10.36 5.58 -4.21
N THR A 97 -11.33 4.78 -3.77
CA THR A 97 -12.62 5.28 -3.26
C THR A 97 -12.53 5.84 -1.84
N ARG A 98 -11.42 5.62 -1.12
CA ARG A 98 -11.22 6.00 0.29
C ARG A 98 -10.19 7.10 0.45
N GLY A 99 -10.44 8.00 1.41
CA GLY A 99 -9.60 9.18 1.68
C GLY A 99 -8.82 9.06 3.00
N CYS A 100 -7.96 8.04 3.14
CA CYS A 100 -7.08 7.90 4.29
C CYS A 100 -6.08 9.05 4.37
N ARG A 101 -5.95 9.68 5.55
CA ARG A 101 -5.19 10.93 5.71
C ARG A 101 -3.67 10.76 5.68
N PHE A 102 -3.19 9.53 5.64
CA PHE A 102 -1.77 9.21 5.48
C PHE A 102 -1.38 8.91 4.03
N CYS A 103 -2.36 8.57 3.17
CA CYS A 103 -2.13 8.01 1.85
C CYS A 103 -2.05 9.08 0.76
N ALA A 104 -1.07 8.96 -0.13
CA ALA A 104 -0.85 9.89 -1.24
C ALA A 104 -1.66 9.54 -2.51
N VAL A 105 -2.30 8.38 -2.55
CA VAL A 105 -3.10 7.92 -3.71
C VAL A 105 -4.26 8.88 -3.96
N ASN A 106 -4.51 9.17 -5.22
CA ASN A 106 -5.65 10.00 -5.63
C ASN A 106 -6.97 9.38 -5.23
N THR A 107 -7.97 10.21 -4.94
CA THR A 107 -9.25 9.72 -4.45
C THR A 107 -10.43 10.28 -5.26
N ALA A 108 -11.38 9.41 -5.59
CA ALA A 108 -12.66 9.79 -6.18
C ALA A 108 -13.77 8.85 -5.70
N LYS A 109 -15.01 9.35 -5.64
CA LYS A 109 -16.18 8.52 -5.33
C LYS A 109 -16.49 7.51 -6.42
N THR A 110 -16.17 7.87 -7.65
CA THR A 110 -16.36 7.05 -8.85
C THR A 110 -15.03 7.07 -9.61
N PRO A 111 -14.13 6.12 -9.31
CA PRO A 111 -12.90 5.95 -10.07
C PRO A 111 -13.18 5.58 -11.54
N PRO A 112 -12.20 5.70 -12.43
CA PRO A 112 -12.30 5.15 -13.78
C PRO A 112 -12.66 3.66 -13.77
N PRO A 113 -13.27 3.13 -14.83
CA PRO A 113 -13.48 1.68 -14.98
C PRO A 113 -12.16 0.92 -14.85
N LEU A 114 -12.25 -0.34 -14.42
CA LEU A 114 -11.09 -1.23 -14.41
C LEU A 114 -10.58 -1.41 -15.84
N ASN A 115 -9.24 -1.43 -15.99
CA ASN A 115 -8.62 -1.74 -17.27
C ASN A 115 -8.67 -3.26 -17.49
N PRO A 116 -9.35 -3.76 -18.53
CA PRO A 116 -9.41 -5.20 -18.80
C PRO A 116 -8.06 -5.82 -19.21
N ASP A 117 -7.10 -5.01 -19.67
CA ASP A 117 -5.77 -5.45 -20.08
C ASP A 117 -4.77 -5.46 -18.88
N GLU A 118 -5.13 -4.88 -17.73
CA GLU A 118 -4.24 -4.78 -16.55
C GLU A 118 -3.68 -6.14 -16.08
N PRO A 119 -4.43 -7.27 -16.10
CA PRO A 119 -3.89 -8.57 -15.74
C PRO A 119 -2.69 -9.00 -16.62
N GLU A 120 -2.82 -8.82 -17.92
CA GLU A 120 -1.79 -9.20 -18.90
C GLU A 120 -0.59 -8.25 -18.86
N ASP A 121 -0.84 -6.94 -18.73
CA ASP A 121 0.20 -5.92 -18.61
C ASP A 121 1.04 -6.17 -17.34
N LEU A 122 0.38 -6.47 -16.21
CA LEU A 122 1.06 -6.80 -14.96
C LEU A 122 1.93 -8.05 -15.09
N ALA A 123 1.39 -9.11 -15.69
CA ALA A 123 2.12 -10.37 -15.87
C ALA A 123 3.35 -10.18 -16.77
N THR A 124 3.19 -9.44 -17.88
CA THR A 124 4.28 -9.10 -18.81
C THR A 124 5.38 -8.32 -18.11
N ALA A 125 5.00 -7.38 -17.27
CA ALA A 125 5.94 -6.56 -16.54
C ALA A 125 6.75 -7.36 -15.51
N ILE A 126 6.08 -8.19 -14.72
CA ILE A 126 6.73 -9.04 -13.71
C ILE A 126 7.72 -10.00 -14.40
N GLU A 127 7.33 -10.60 -15.53
CA GLU A 127 8.20 -11.44 -16.34
C GLU A 127 9.44 -10.67 -16.82
N SER A 128 9.24 -9.47 -17.40
CA SER A 128 10.34 -8.66 -17.94
C SER A 128 11.33 -8.20 -16.88
N MET A 129 10.87 -8.02 -15.64
CA MET A 129 11.70 -7.61 -14.51
C MET A 129 12.52 -8.76 -13.92
N GLY A 130 12.15 -10.02 -14.18
CA GLY A 130 12.86 -11.19 -13.68
C GLY A 130 12.96 -11.24 -12.16
N ILE A 131 11.94 -10.77 -11.45
CA ILE A 131 11.89 -10.76 -9.98
C ILE A 131 11.47 -12.12 -9.43
N ASN A 132 11.90 -12.43 -8.22
CA ASN A 132 11.55 -13.69 -7.54
C ASN A 132 10.35 -13.56 -6.62
N HIS A 133 9.97 -12.32 -6.27
CA HIS A 133 8.87 -12.02 -5.38
C HIS A 133 8.18 -10.73 -5.78
N ALA A 134 6.88 -10.82 -6.03
CA ALA A 134 6.03 -9.69 -6.37
C ALA A 134 5.08 -9.38 -5.21
N VAL A 135 5.07 -8.14 -4.77
CA VAL A 135 4.02 -7.61 -3.89
C VAL A 135 3.00 -6.91 -4.77
N ILE A 136 1.76 -7.39 -4.74
CA ILE A 136 0.65 -6.81 -5.49
C ILE A 136 -0.27 -6.14 -4.48
N THR A 137 -0.47 -4.84 -4.61
CA THR A 137 -1.39 -4.07 -3.77
C THR A 137 -2.52 -3.50 -4.60
N VAL A 138 -3.58 -3.10 -3.94
CA VAL A 138 -4.81 -2.64 -4.58
C VAL A 138 -5.23 -1.28 -4.04
N VAL A 139 -5.96 -0.51 -4.83
CA VAL A 139 -6.78 0.60 -4.33
C VAL A 139 -8.14 0.07 -3.88
N ASN A 140 -8.78 0.74 -2.92
CA ASN A 140 -10.17 0.37 -2.58
C ASN A 140 -11.12 0.74 -3.71
N ARG A 141 -12.00 -0.19 -4.05
CA ARG A 141 -13.02 -0.08 -5.08
C ARG A 141 -14.42 -0.35 -4.50
N ASP A 142 -14.79 0.44 -3.48
CA ASP A 142 -16.11 0.36 -2.85
C ASP A 142 -17.26 0.73 -3.83
N ASP A 143 -16.92 1.20 -5.02
CA ASP A 143 -17.84 1.42 -6.15
C ASP A 143 -18.25 0.13 -6.87
N LEU A 144 -17.50 -0.97 -6.66
CA LEU A 144 -17.75 -2.28 -7.25
C LEU A 144 -18.47 -3.20 -6.25
N PRO A 145 -19.43 -4.03 -6.71
CA PRO A 145 -20.20 -4.90 -5.80
C PRO A 145 -19.37 -5.91 -5.00
N ASP A 146 -18.22 -6.33 -5.56
CA ASP A 146 -17.29 -7.28 -4.95
C ASP A 146 -16.05 -6.62 -4.37
N GLY A 147 -16.01 -5.28 -4.32
CA GLY A 147 -14.84 -4.53 -3.89
C GLY A 147 -13.61 -4.69 -4.80
N GLY A 148 -13.77 -5.24 -6.01
CA GLY A 148 -12.71 -5.52 -6.97
C GLY A 148 -12.11 -6.93 -6.88
N ALA A 149 -12.65 -7.81 -6.03
CA ALA A 149 -12.11 -9.13 -5.74
C ALA A 149 -11.86 -10.00 -6.99
N ASN A 150 -12.79 -9.99 -7.96
CA ASN A 150 -12.63 -10.75 -9.19
C ASN A 150 -11.45 -10.22 -10.03
N HIS A 151 -11.33 -8.92 -10.18
CA HIS A 151 -10.25 -8.32 -10.93
C HIS A 151 -8.87 -8.57 -10.27
N TYR A 152 -8.80 -8.49 -8.94
CA TYR A 152 -7.56 -8.83 -8.21
C TYR A 152 -7.16 -10.29 -8.48
N ARG A 153 -8.15 -11.18 -8.49
CA ARG A 153 -7.94 -12.59 -8.79
C ARG A 153 -7.42 -12.78 -10.22
N GLU A 154 -8.01 -12.12 -11.22
CA GLU A 154 -7.58 -12.18 -12.63
C GLU A 154 -6.13 -11.72 -12.77
N CYS A 155 -5.74 -10.61 -12.15
CA CYS A 155 -4.37 -10.13 -12.16
C CYS A 155 -3.38 -11.15 -11.57
N ILE A 156 -3.71 -11.75 -10.42
CA ILE A 156 -2.83 -12.72 -9.76
C ILE A 156 -2.72 -14.01 -10.56
N MET A 157 -3.82 -14.50 -11.15
CA MET A 157 -3.82 -15.68 -11.99
C MET A 157 -2.95 -15.46 -13.23
N ALA A 158 -3.09 -14.32 -13.92
CA ALA A 158 -2.27 -13.98 -15.07
C ALA A 158 -0.77 -13.98 -14.74
N VAL A 159 -0.40 -13.41 -13.59
CA VAL A 159 0.99 -13.44 -13.10
C VAL A 159 1.46 -14.86 -12.85
N HIS A 160 0.66 -15.68 -12.17
CA HIS A 160 1.02 -17.07 -11.87
C HIS A 160 1.16 -17.93 -13.13
N ASP A 161 0.25 -17.78 -14.08
CA ASP A 161 0.26 -18.56 -15.32
C ASP A 161 1.49 -18.25 -16.18
N ARG A 162 1.93 -16.99 -16.19
CA ARG A 162 3.12 -16.55 -16.91
C ARG A 162 4.44 -16.77 -16.13
N CYS A 163 4.41 -16.60 -14.83
CA CYS A 163 5.59 -16.63 -13.95
C CYS A 163 5.35 -17.56 -12.74
N PRO A 164 5.22 -18.88 -12.93
CA PRO A 164 4.80 -19.81 -11.87
C PRO A 164 5.79 -19.90 -10.69
N ASP A 165 7.06 -19.55 -10.90
CA ASP A 165 8.10 -19.60 -9.88
C ASP A 165 8.13 -18.34 -9.00
N VAL A 166 7.44 -17.25 -9.41
CA VAL A 166 7.40 -15.99 -8.65
C VAL A 166 6.52 -16.15 -7.42
N GLY A 167 7.05 -15.85 -6.24
CA GLY A 167 6.26 -15.77 -5.02
C GLY A 167 5.37 -14.53 -5.04
N ILE A 168 4.08 -14.69 -4.78
CA ILE A 168 3.13 -13.58 -4.78
C ILE A 168 2.67 -13.28 -3.35
N GLU A 169 2.78 -12.02 -2.95
CA GLU A 169 2.15 -11.44 -1.77
C GLU A 169 1.02 -10.50 -2.25
N LEU A 170 -0.21 -10.74 -1.80
CA LEU A 170 -1.33 -9.84 -2.06
C LEU A 170 -1.56 -8.94 -0.85
N LEU A 171 -1.30 -7.64 -0.99
CA LEU A 171 -1.70 -6.61 -0.03
C LEU A 171 -3.09 -6.09 -0.42
N CYS A 172 -4.11 -6.73 0.12
CA CYS A 172 -5.51 -6.53 -0.22
C CYS A 172 -6.14 -5.36 0.54
N SER A 173 -7.24 -4.82 0.00
CA SER A 173 -8.18 -3.98 0.74
C SER A 173 -8.98 -4.82 1.76
N ASP A 174 -9.79 -4.17 2.59
CA ASP A 174 -10.72 -4.87 3.48
C ASP A 174 -12.03 -5.31 2.80
N LEU A 175 -12.14 -5.10 1.48
CA LEU A 175 -13.33 -5.43 0.67
C LEU A 175 -14.65 -4.91 1.31
N ASP A 176 -14.58 -3.79 2.02
CA ASP A 176 -15.69 -3.22 2.82
C ASP A 176 -16.30 -4.21 3.84
N GLY A 177 -15.49 -5.13 4.37
CA GLY A 177 -15.92 -6.20 5.27
C GLY A 177 -16.70 -7.34 4.60
N ASN A 178 -16.71 -7.42 3.28
CA ASN A 178 -17.45 -8.45 2.54
C ASN A 178 -16.70 -9.80 2.52
N LEU A 179 -17.05 -10.69 3.46
CA LEU A 179 -16.40 -11.99 3.60
C LEU A 179 -16.68 -12.95 2.42
N GLU A 180 -17.81 -12.81 1.72
CA GLU A 180 -18.07 -13.61 0.51
C GLU A 180 -17.15 -13.20 -0.65
N SER A 181 -16.87 -11.90 -0.78
CA SER A 181 -15.86 -11.42 -1.73
C SER A 181 -14.46 -11.93 -1.37
N LEU A 182 -14.11 -11.94 -0.08
CA LEU A 182 -12.83 -12.51 0.40
C LEU A 182 -12.73 -14.01 0.07
N LYS A 183 -13.78 -14.76 0.32
CA LYS A 183 -13.85 -16.20 0.01
C LYS A 183 -13.71 -16.46 -1.49
N THR A 184 -14.39 -15.68 -2.31
CA THR A 184 -14.28 -15.75 -3.78
C THR A 184 -12.85 -15.45 -4.22
N LEU A 185 -12.24 -14.40 -3.68
CA LEU A 185 -10.87 -14.01 -3.98
C LEU A 185 -9.88 -15.12 -3.65
N LEU A 186 -9.94 -15.67 -2.43
CA LEU A 186 -8.94 -16.61 -1.93
C LEU A 186 -9.11 -18.05 -2.43
N ASN A 187 -10.23 -18.40 -3.05
CA ASN A 187 -10.50 -19.77 -3.51
C ASN A 187 -9.48 -20.24 -4.56
N GLY A 188 -8.52 -21.08 -4.14
CA GLY A 188 -7.47 -21.61 -5.02
C GLY A 188 -6.51 -20.54 -5.57
N LEU A 189 -6.46 -19.35 -5.00
CA LEU A 189 -5.55 -18.27 -5.42
C LEU A 189 -4.09 -18.65 -5.15
N PRO A 190 -3.17 -18.54 -6.12
CA PRO A 190 -1.78 -18.97 -6.00
C PRO A 190 -0.89 -17.90 -5.33
N ILE A 191 -1.23 -17.50 -4.12
CA ILE A 191 -0.42 -16.58 -3.30
C ILE A 191 0.25 -17.31 -2.15
N ARG A 192 1.34 -16.76 -1.65
CA ARG A 192 2.05 -17.24 -0.44
C ARG A 192 1.69 -16.44 0.80
N VAL A 193 1.43 -15.15 0.63
CA VAL A 193 1.11 -14.22 1.71
C VAL A 193 -0.15 -13.45 1.36
N PHE A 194 -1.10 -13.43 2.30
CA PHE A 194 -2.22 -12.50 2.28
C PHE A 194 -1.96 -11.40 3.30
N ALA A 195 -1.82 -10.18 2.83
CA ALA A 195 -1.57 -9.02 3.65
C ALA A 195 -2.75 -8.06 3.63
N HIS A 196 -3.07 -7.49 4.79
CA HIS A 196 -3.97 -6.37 4.94
C HIS A 196 -3.52 -5.51 6.13
N ASN A 197 -3.32 -4.22 5.92
CA ASN A 197 -2.75 -3.35 6.93
C ASN A 197 -3.83 -2.81 7.89
N VAL A 198 -3.57 -2.88 9.19
CA VAL A 198 -4.36 -2.16 10.21
C VAL A 198 -4.00 -0.68 10.26
N GLU A 199 -2.86 -0.29 9.72
CA GLU A 199 -2.31 1.06 9.50
C GLU A 199 -1.93 1.83 10.76
N CYS A 200 -2.73 1.81 11.81
CA CYS A 200 -2.49 2.54 13.06
C CYS A 200 -3.12 1.82 14.25
N VAL A 201 -2.80 2.26 15.46
CA VAL A 201 -3.44 1.78 16.69
C VAL A 201 -4.93 2.12 16.73
N PRO A 202 -5.80 1.34 17.43
CA PRO A 202 -7.25 1.50 17.40
C PRO A 202 -7.76 2.91 17.69
N ARG A 203 -7.16 3.62 18.65
CA ARG A 203 -7.56 4.99 19.02
C ARG A 203 -7.44 5.98 17.86
N LEU A 204 -6.50 5.74 16.95
CA LEU A 204 -6.20 6.65 15.84
C LEU A 204 -7.00 6.36 14.55
N ASP A 205 -7.74 5.27 14.48
CA ASP A 205 -8.49 4.86 13.28
C ASP A 205 -9.26 6.02 12.64
N LYS A 206 -10.12 6.68 13.40
CA LYS A 206 -11.00 7.75 12.90
C LYS A 206 -10.24 9.01 12.45
N ILE A 207 -8.99 9.15 12.89
CA ILE A 207 -8.14 10.31 12.55
C ILE A 207 -7.28 9.98 11.33
N VAL A 208 -6.79 8.75 11.22
CA VAL A 208 -5.78 8.31 10.25
C VAL A 208 -6.43 7.73 9.01
N ARG A 209 -7.42 6.83 9.20
CA ARG A 209 -8.05 6.06 8.12
C ARG A 209 -9.35 6.68 7.62
N ASP A 210 -9.81 6.23 6.47
CA ASP A 210 -11.18 6.52 6.01
C ASP A 210 -12.21 5.95 6.99
N ARG A 211 -13.35 6.63 7.13
CA ARG A 211 -14.42 6.26 8.09
C ARG A 211 -14.98 4.84 7.90
N ARG A 212 -14.81 4.25 6.72
CA ARG A 212 -15.26 2.87 6.38
C ARG A 212 -14.29 1.81 6.84
N ALA A 213 -13.05 2.18 7.13
CA ALA A 213 -12.04 1.28 7.64
C ALA A 213 -12.01 1.32 9.17
N SER A 214 -11.73 0.17 9.79
CA SER A 214 -11.47 0.09 11.21
C SER A 214 -10.43 -0.99 11.52
N PHE A 215 -9.77 -0.84 12.67
CA PHE A 215 -8.79 -1.81 13.16
C PHE A 215 -9.43 -3.19 13.35
N SER A 216 -10.64 -3.24 13.92
CA SER A 216 -11.37 -4.49 14.14
C SER A 216 -11.77 -5.18 12.84
N GLN A 217 -12.28 -4.43 11.84
CA GLN A 217 -12.62 -4.98 10.52
C GLN A 217 -11.37 -5.51 9.81
N SER A 218 -10.24 -4.84 9.95
CA SER A 218 -8.99 -5.30 9.38
C SER A 218 -8.50 -6.61 9.99
N LEU A 219 -8.66 -6.78 11.32
CA LEU A 219 -8.36 -8.04 11.99
C LEU A 219 -9.33 -9.16 11.60
N GLU A 220 -10.62 -8.85 11.43
CA GLU A 220 -11.61 -9.81 10.98
C GLU A 220 -11.28 -10.37 9.59
N ILE A 221 -10.91 -9.51 8.64
CA ILE A 221 -10.47 -9.92 7.29
C ILE A 221 -9.23 -10.83 7.35
N LEU A 222 -8.25 -10.49 8.18
CA LEU A 222 -7.02 -11.31 8.33
C LEU A 222 -7.32 -12.67 8.97
N SER A 223 -8.13 -12.69 10.02
CA SER A 223 -8.54 -13.91 10.71
C SER A 223 -9.35 -14.82 9.79
N GLU A 224 -10.31 -14.24 9.03
CA GLU A 224 -11.10 -15.02 8.09
C GLU A 224 -10.25 -15.53 6.92
N ALA A 225 -9.30 -14.75 6.41
CA ALA A 225 -8.36 -15.23 5.40
C ALA A 225 -7.56 -16.45 5.91
N LYS A 226 -7.14 -16.44 7.17
CA LYS A 226 -6.46 -17.57 7.82
C LYS A 226 -7.37 -18.78 7.98
N ASN A 227 -8.64 -18.58 8.34
CA ASN A 227 -9.63 -19.65 8.44
C ASN A 227 -9.90 -20.31 7.09
N LEU A 228 -10.09 -19.51 6.04
CA LEU A 228 -10.36 -19.98 4.68
C LEU A 228 -9.14 -20.69 4.07
N ARG A 229 -7.94 -20.23 4.37
CA ARG A 229 -6.67 -20.71 3.81
C ARG A 229 -5.60 -20.83 4.89
N PRO A 230 -5.63 -21.88 5.73
CA PRO A 230 -4.64 -22.11 6.80
C PRO A 230 -3.20 -22.27 6.29
N ASP A 231 -3.04 -22.60 5.02
CA ASP A 231 -1.76 -22.72 4.35
C ASP A 231 -1.07 -21.38 4.07
N LEU A 232 -1.86 -20.29 4.00
CA LEU A 232 -1.33 -18.94 3.75
C LEU A 232 -0.67 -18.35 5.00
N LYS A 233 0.35 -17.53 4.76
CA LYS A 233 0.83 -16.60 5.77
C LYS A 233 0.01 -15.33 5.72
N THR A 234 -0.46 -14.87 6.89
CA THR A 234 -1.14 -13.59 7.03
C THR A 234 -0.17 -12.52 7.52
N LYS A 235 -0.30 -11.31 6.99
CA LYS A 235 0.59 -10.19 7.30
C LYS A 235 -0.17 -8.90 7.49
N THR A 236 0.29 -8.07 8.44
CA THR A 236 -0.22 -6.72 8.66
C THR A 236 0.89 -5.72 8.91
N SER A 237 0.56 -4.44 8.94
CA SER A 237 1.51 -3.36 9.22
C SER A 237 0.86 -2.27 10.07
N ILE A 238 1.68 -1.68 10.95
CA ILE A 238 1.36 -0.47 11.71
C ILE A 238 2.38 0.62 11.35
N MET A 239 1.87 1.80 11.03
CA MET A 239 2.67 3.02 10.94
C MET A 239 2.81 3.62 12.34
N VAL A 240 4.04 3.99 12.71
CA VAL A 240 4.37 4.67 13.97
C VAL A 240 4.84 6.10 13.74
N GLY A 241 4.68 6.96 14.73
CA GLY A 241 5.05 8.38 14.64
C GLY A 241 3.90 9.29 14.19
N ILE A 242 2.64 8.85 14.35
CA ILE A 242 1.43 9.63 14.00
C ILE A 242 0.59 10.03 15.22
N GLY A 243 1.11 9.80 16.46
CA GLY A 243 0.48 10.21 17.72
C GLY A 243 0.06 9.06 18.63
N GLU A 244 0.50 7.86 18.35
CA GLU A 244 0.38 6.68 19.24
C GLU A 244 1.38 6.77 20.40
N THR A 245 1.07 6.08 21.50
CA THR A 245 2.00 5.80 22.60
C THR A 245 2.63 4.41 22.42
N ASP A 246 3.75 4.16 23.11
CA ASP A 246 4.42 2.85 23.05
C ASP A 246 3.53 1.73 23.61
N SER A 247 2.76 2.00 24.68
CA SER A 247 1.81 1.04 25.22
C SER A 247 0.70 0.70 24.22
N GLU A 248 0.20 1.67 23.47
CA GLU A 248 -0.83 1.41 22.43
C GLU A 248 -0.29 0.56 21.27
N VAL A 249 1.00 0.70 20.93
CA VAL A 249 1.64 -0.17 19.93
C VAL A 249 1.69 -1.61 20.43
N ILE A 250 2.08 -1.81 21.70
CA ILE A 250 2.12 -3.15 22.33
C ILE A 250 0.72 -3.76 22.39
N GLU A 251 -0.28 -3.02 22.88
CA GLU A 251 -1.68 -3.46 22.93
C GLU A 251 -2.19 -3.84 21.51
N ALA A 252 -1.88 -3.04 20.49
CA ALA A 252 -2.25 -3.36 19.11
C ALA A 252 -1.57 -4.64 18.60
N MET A 253 -0.30 -4.87 18.94
CA MET A 253 0.42 -6.11 18.59
C MET A 253 -0.20 -7.33 19.29
N GLU A 254 -0.64 -7.21 20.54
CA GLU A 254 -1.34 -8.27 21.27
C GLU A 254 -2.70 -8.62 20.63
N MET A 255 -3.46 -7.60 20.18
CA MET A 255 -4.71 -7.80 19.45
C MET A 255 -4.48 -8.51 18.11
N ILE A 256 -3.46 -8.10 17.36
CA ILE A 256 -3.06 -8.72 16.08
C ILE A 256 -2.69 -10.18 16.29
N ARG A 257 -1.90 -10.47 17.32
CA ARG A 257 -1.52 -11.83 17.70
C ARG A 257 -2.72 -12.70 18.06
N SER A 258 -3.66 -12.15 18.84
CA SER A 258 -4.88 -12.84 19.23
C SER A 258 -5.77 -13.18 18.03
N SER A 259 -5.59 -12.52 16.91
CA SER A 259 -6.24 -12.78 15.61
C SER A 259 -5.44 -13.76 14.73
N GLU A 260 -4.43 -14.44 15.28
CA GLU A 260 -3.61 -15.46 14.60
C GLU A 260 -2.89 -14.96 13.34
N VAL A 261 -2.53 -13.68 13.30
CA VAL A 261 -1.75 -13.10 12.20
C VAL A 261 -0.29 -13.56 12.32
N ASP A 262 0.28 -14.09 11.22
CA ASP A 262 1.63 -14.67 11.21
C ASP A 262 2.76 -13.63 11.24
N MET A 263 2.56 -12.46 10.63
CA MET A 263 3.61 -11.46 10.45
C MET A 263 3.10 -10.04 10.70
N ILE A 264 3.91 -9.24 11.37
CA ILE A 264 3.67 -7.81 11.52
C ILE A 264 4.89 -7.01 11.08
N THR A 265 4.65 -5.85 10.51
CA THR A 265 5.67 -4.86 10.17
C THR A 265 5.38 -3.56 10.89
N LEU A 266 6.37 -3.00 11.57
CA LEU A 266 6.30 -1.65 12.13
C LEU A 266 7.10 -0.71 11.24
N GLY A 267 6.47 0.35 10.73
CA GLY A 267 7.10 1.29 9.82
C GLY A 267 6.95 2.74 10.28
N GLN A 268 8.02 3.55 10.18
CA GLN A 268 7.92 4.98 10.45
C GLN A 268 7.02 5.66 9.42
N TYR A 269 6.01 6.37 9.88
CA TYR A 269 5.22 7.25 9.03
C TYR A 269 6.04 8.44 8.53
N LEU A 270 6.01 8.67 7.23
CA LEU A 270 6.57 9.86 6.59
C LEU A 270 5.44 10.61 5.90
N GLN A 271 5.31 11.90 6.19
CA GLN A 271 4.26 12.75 5.63
C GLN A 271 4.47 12.95 4.12
N PRO A 272 3.56 12.44 3.23
CA PRO A 272 3.76 12.56 1.79
C PRO A 272 3.64 14.00 1.27
N GLY A 273 2.80 14.82 1.88
CA GLY A 273 2.56 16.21 1.50
C GLY A 273 1.85 17.00 2.59
N GLU A 274 1.72 18.30 2.42
CA GLU A 274 1.18 19.23 3.44
C GLU A 274 -0.26 18.94 3.88
N ARG A 275 -1.06 18.31 3.01
CA ARG A 275 -2.46 17.95 3.29
C ARG A 275 -2.61 16.66 4.10
N HIS A 276 -1.53 15.90 4.27
CA HIS A 276 -1.51 14.65 5.04
C HIS A 276 -1.23 14.93 6.52
N LEU A 277 -1.45 13.91 7.35
CA LEU A 277 -1.16 14.01 8.77
C LEU A 277 0.31 14.41 9.00
N PRO A 278 0.59 15.35 9.91
CA PRO A 278 1.97 15.66 10.28
C PRO A 278 2.61 14.49 11.03
N VAL A 279 3.93 14.33 10.89
CA VAL A 279 4.69 13.42 11.74
C VAL A 279 4.69 13.95 13.16
N ASP A 280 4.24 13.13 14.12
CA ASP A 280 4.25 13.49 15.54
C ASP A 280 5.63 13.27 16.17
N ARG A 281 6.21 12.08 15.96
CA ARG A 281 7.54 11.71 16.46
C ARG A 281 8.31 10.83 15.47
N PHE A 282 9.60 10.72 15.69
CA PHE A 282 10.47 9.76 15.04
C PHE A 282 11.01 8.83 16.13
N PRO A 283 10.42 7.65 16.37
CA PRO A 283 11.00 6.66 17.26
C PRO A 283 12.45 6.33 16.87
N GLU A 284 13.31 6.19 17.87
CA GLU A 284 14.70 5.79 17.63
C GLU A 284 14.81 4.32 17.21
N PRO A 285 15.87 3.91 16.50
CA PRO A 285 16.08 2.51 16.12
C PRO A 285 16.05 1.55 17.31
N SER A 286 16.50 1.99 18.50
CA SER A 286 16.41 1.23 19.76
C SER A 286 14.97 0.89 20.13
N GLN A 287 14.02 1.80 19.88
CA GLN A 287 12.60 1.59 20.17
C GLN A 287 12.01 0.50 19.29
N PHE A 288 12.37 0.44 18.01
CA PHE A 288 11.96 -0.67 17.13
C PHE A 288 12.54 -2.00 17.60
N ALA A 289 13.79 -2.01 18.07
CA ALA A 289 14.40 -3.20 18.65
C ALA A 289 13.75 -3.65 19.97
N ASP A 290 13.21 -2.72 20.76
CA ASP A 290 12.46 -3.07 21.97
C ASP A 290 11.09 -3.62 21.62
N TRP A 291 10.34 -3.02 20.69
CA TRP A 291 9.08 -3.58 20.18
C TRP A 291 9.27 -4.96 19.54
N ASP A 292 10.39 -5.21 18.85
CA ASP A 292 10.70 -6.53 18.28
C ASP A 292 10.88 -7.59 19.36
N LYS A 293 11.52 -7.26 20.49
CA LYS A 293 11.68 -8.17 21.64
C LYS A 293 10.34 -8.45 22.33
N ASP A 294 9.49 -7.43 22.48
CA ASP A 294 8.18 -7.54 23.10
C ASP A 294 7.17 -8.21 22.15
N CYS A 295 7.40 -8.11 20.86
CA CYS A 295 6.60 -8.73 19.83
C CYS A 295 6.85 -10.24 19.80
N LEU A 296 5.92 -11.02 20.38
CA LEU A 296 5.94 -12.48 20.32
C LEU A 296 5.51 -13.01 18.92
N LEU A 297 5.27 -12.11 17.97
CA LEU A 297 4.99 -12.42 16.57
C LEU A 297 6.30 -12.40 15.77
N TYR A 298 6.35 -13.19 14.72
CA TYR A 298 7.43 -13.08 13.76
C TYR A 298 7.31 -11.73 13.03
N THR A 299 8.26 -10.84 13.26
CA THR A 299 8.37 -9.61 12.49
C THR A 299 9.17 -9.89 11.23
N SER A 300 8.56 -9.77 10.07
CA SER A 300 9.30 -9.76 8.81
C SER A 300 9.81 -8.34 8.58
N PRO A 301 11.13 -8.12 8.50
CA PRO A 301 11.63 -6.82 8.09
C PRO A 301 11.11 -6.52 6.69
N SER A 302 10.26 -5.51 6.58
CA SER A 302 9.93 -4.93 5.28
C SER A 302 11.20 -4.32 4.69
N PRO A 303 11.40 -4.35 3.37
CA PRO A 303 12.44 -3.54 2.76
C PRO A 303 12.36 -2.05 3.15
N ARG A 304 11.21 -1.58 3.64
CA ARG A 304 11.02 -0.22 4.17
C ARG A 304 11.61 -0.05 5.57
N ASP A 305 11.78 -1.13 6.35
CA ASP A 305 12.21 -1.09 7.75
C ASP A 305 13.73 -1.28 7.88
N THR A 306 14.38 -1.84 6.87
CA THR A 306 15.84 -2.01 6.82
C THR A 306 16.60 -0.76 6.38
N ALA A 307 15.90 0.35 6.13
CA ALA A 307 16.50 1.64 5.80
C ALA A 307 16.71 2.55 7.04
N ILE A 308 16.67 1.99 8.24
CA ILE A 308 17.00 2.69 9.49
C ILE A 308 18.49 2.49 9.80
#